data_cf99cb43e1e0fe37ba8c349e40c00c26
#
_entry.id   cf99cb43e1e0fe37ba8c349e40c00c26
#
_cell.length_a   1.000
_cell.length_b   1.000
_cell.length_c   1.000
_cell.angle_alpha   90.00
_cell.angle_beta   90.00
_cell.angle_gamma   90.00
#
_symmetry.space_group_name_H-M   'P 1'
#
loop_
_entity.id
_entity.type
_entity.pdbx_description
1 polymer ?
#
loop_
_entity_poly.entity_id
_entity_poly.type
_entity_poly.pdbx_seq_one_letter_code
_entity_poly.pdbx_strand_id
1 'polypeptide(L)'
;MIGRPREFNIDRALERAMELFWRQGYEGTSVADLTRELGLTRPSLYAAFESKEALFLRALDLYEARAGYRQAALTAPTASTYARALLEGAADLHGDKRNPPGCLGVQGALACAPQSDSIRKELIRRRKIGESNILDRLKRAKTEGDLPPDADPAGLARYLSIVIYGITIQAAGGATRKELLSAAELALRSWPQAPKAEGRQNGSV
;
A
#
# COMPACT_ATOMS: atom_id res chain seq x y z
N MET A 1 -3.14 -4.57 48.21
CA MET A 1 -2.05 -4.70 47.21
C MET A 1 -2.45 -3.89 46.00
N ILE A 2 -1.84 -2.74 45.79
CA ILE A 2 -2.07 -1.92 44.62
C ILE A 2 -1.23 -2.54 43.47
N GLY A 3 -1.91 -3.14 42.51
CA GLY A 3 -1.23 -3.74 41.34
C GLY A 3 -0.39 -2.68 40.60
N ARG A 4 0.85 -3.04 40.30
CA ARG A 4 1.78 -2.23 39.52
C ARG A 4 1.07 -1.76 38.23
N PRO A 5 1.05 -0.47 37.90
CA PRO A 5 0.45 -0.01 36.65
C PRO A 5 1.05 -0.80 35.49
N ARG A 6 0.21 -1.40 34.63
CA ARG A 6 0.71 -2.03 33.39
C ARG A 6 1.47 -0.95 32.64
N GLU A 7 2.75 -1.16 32.48
CA GLU A 7 3.63 -0.29 31.70
C GLU A 7 2.99 -0.11 30.33
N PHE A 8 2.66 1.13 29.97
CA PHE A 8 2.00 1.46 28.71
C PHE A 8 2.98 1.19 27.57
N ASN A 9 2.68 0.19 26.76
CA ASN A 9 3.47 -0.16 25.60
C ASN A 9 2.97 0.66 24.39
N ILE A 10 3.75 1.66 24.01
CA ILE A 10 3.46 2.59 22.89
C ILE A 10 3.31 1.82 21.56
N ASP A 11 4.16 0.82 21.30
CA ASP A 11 4.15 0.07 20.06
C ASP A 11 2.86 -0.73 19.90
N ARG A 12 2.45 -1.41 20.97
CA ARG A 12 1.18 -2.14 20.99
C ARG A 12 -0.03 -1.21 20.83
N ALA A 13 0.02 -0.04 21.43
CA ALA A 13 -1.03 0.97 21.27
C ALA A 13 -1.08 1.47 19.82
N LEU A 14 0.08 1.72 19.21
CA LEU A 14 0.19 2.14 17.80
C LEU A 14 -0.36 1.07 16.85
N GLU A 15 -0.10 -0.22 17.10
CA GLU A 15 -0.67 -1.34 16.34
C GLU A 15 -2.20 -1.34 16.38
N ARG A 16 -2.78 -1.24 17.58
CA ARG A 16 -4.24 -1.19 17.75
C ARG A 16 -4.86 0.04 17.10
N ALA A 17 -4.20 1.20 17.21
CA ALA A 17 -4.63 2.41 16.53
C ALA A 17 -4.58 2.25 15.00
N MET A 18 -3.52 1.65 14.46
CA MET A 18 -3.38 1.36 13.04
C MET A 18 -4.53 0.48 12.53
N GLU A 19 -4.84 -0.61 13.23
CA GLU A 19 -5.96 -1.48 12.86
C GLU A 19 -7.31 -0.78 12.94
N LEU A 20 -7.53 0.08 13.94
CA LEU A 20 -8.75 0.86 14.07
C LEU A 20 -8.90 1.86 12.91
N PHE A 21 -7.85 2.60 12.61
CA PHE A 21 -7.84 3.51 11.45
C PHE A 21 -7.98 2.77 10.13
N TRP A 22 -7.44 1.57 10.02
CA TRP A 22 -7.58 0.77 8.80
C TRP A 22 -9.03 0.36 8.58
N ARG A 23 -9.75 -0.02 9.64
CA ARG A 23 -11.18 -0.39 9.56
C ARG A 23 -12.11 0.79 9.29
N GLN A 24 -11.84 1.95 9.90
CA GLN A 24 -12.80 3.07 9.97
C GLN A 24 -12.38 4.31 9.17
N GLY A 25 -11.13 4.38 8.72
CA GLY A 25 -10.54 5.59 8.17
C GLY A 25 -10.28 6.67 9.22
N TYR A 26 -9.69 7.78 8.79
CA TYR A 26 -9.37 8.89 9.68
C TYR A 26 -10.62 9.58 10.24
N GLU A 27 -11.57 9.93 9.36
CA GLU A 27 -12.81 10.63 9.76
C GLU A 27 -13.72 9.75 10.62
N GLY A 28 -13.85 8.48 10.26
CA GLY A 28 -14.69 7.54 10.99
C GLY A 28 -14.17 7.14 12.37
N THR A 29 -12.93 7.51 12.70
CA THR A 29 -12.30 7.19 13.99
C THR A 29 -12.32 8.41 14.90
N SER A 30 -13.12 8.40 15.96
CA SER A 30 -13.15 9.47 16.97
C SER A 30 -12.05 9.29 18.02
N VAL A 31 -11.73 10.39 18.77
CA VAL A 31 -10.84 10.31 19.95
C VAL A 31 -11.42 9.40 21.01
N ALA A 32 -12.75 9.34 21.14
CA ALA A 32 -13.42 8.42 22.07
C ALA A 32 -13.21 6.95 21.66
N ASP A 33 -13.25 6.64 20.36
CA ASP A 33 -12.94 5.29 19.86
C ASP A 33 -11.50 4.90 20.14
N LEU A 34 -10.56 5.81 19.89
CA LEU A 34 -9.14 5.60 20.18
C LEU A 34 -8.90 5.36 21.67
N THR A 35 -9.45 6.19 22.55
CA THR A 35 -9.27 6.00 24.02
C THR A 35 -9.85 4.68 24.48
N ARG A 36 -11.02 4.30 24.00
CA ARG A 36 -11.66 3.00 24.31
C ARG A 36 -10.82 1.83 23.77
N GLU A 37 -10.42 1.88 22.51
CA GLU A 37 -9.61 0.84 21.85
C GLU A 37 -8.26 0.66 22.56
N LEU A 38 -7.56 1.75 22.86
CA LEU A 38 -6.23 1.70 23.45
C LEU A 38 -6.23 1.48 24.98
N GLY A 39 -7.37 1.62 25.63
CA GLY A 39 -7.48 1.57 27.10
C GLY A 39 -6.82 2.78 27.78
N LEU A 40 -6.87 3.96 27.13
CA LEU A 40 -6.26 5.19 27.60
C LEU A 40 -7.29 6.23 27.99
N THR A 41 -6.90 7.14 28.88
CA THR A 41 -7.63 8.39 29.06
C THR A 41 -7.26 9.38 27.95
N ARG A 42 -8.12 10.38 27.72
CA ARG A 42 -7.86 11.42 26.72
C ARG A 42 -6.54 12.18 26.97
N PRO A 43 -6.22 12.61 28.21
CA PRO A 43 -4.92 13.20 28.52
C PRO A 43 -3.75 12.25 28.21
N SER A 44 -3.87 10.96 28.56
CA SER A 44 -2.82 9.98 28.30
C SER A 44 -2.59 9.75 26.81
N LEU A 45 -3.66 9.76 25.99
CA LEU A 45 -3.55 9.65 24.55
C LEU A 45 -2.74 10.83 23.96
N TYR A 46 -3.08 12.06 24.36
CA TYR A 46 -2.38 13.24 23.86
C TYR A 46 -0.95 13.34 24.39
N ALA A 47 -0.69 12.90 25.61
CA ALA A 47 0.68 12.83 26.14
C ALA A 47 1.56 11.86 25.35
N ALA A 48 0.99 10.74 24.85
CA ALA A 48 1.72 9.71 24.09
C ALA A 48 1.86 10.04 22.60
N PHE A 49 0.87 10.71 22.01
CA PHE A 49 0.74 10.83 20.57
C PHE A 49 0.47 12.27 20.07
N GLU A 50 0.47 13.27 20.96
CA GLU A 50 0.28 14.70 20.68
C GLU A 50 -1.11 15.04 20.12
N SER A 51 -1.54 14.38 19.04
CA SER A 51 -2.82 14.62 18.38
C SER A 51 -3.34 13.34 17.69
N LYS A 52 -4.62 13.32 17.32
CA LYS A 52 -5.18 12.27 16.46
C LYS A 52 -4.48 12.20 15.11
N GLU A 53 -4.11 13.36 14.56
CA GLU A 53 -3.38 13.48 13.31
C GLU A 53 -1.99 12.84 13.40
N ALA A 54 -1.20 13.19 14.41
CA ALA A 54 0.12 12.61 14.64
C ALA A 54 0.04 11.09 14.86
N LEU A 55 -0.94 10.61 15.62
CA LEU A 55 -1.19 9.18 15.80
C LEU A 55 -1.53 8.49 14.48
N PHE A 56 -2.38 9.11 13.64
CA PHE A 56 -2.73 8.56 12.33
C PHE A 56 -1.51 8.45 11.41
N LEU A 57 -0.66 9.48 11.36
CA LEU A 57 0.54 9.46 10.53
C LEU A 57 1.53 8.37 10.98
N ARG A 58 1.75 8.21 12.29
CA ARG A 58 2.56 7.10 12.82
C ARG A 58 1.95 5.73 12.52
N ALA A 59 0.63 5.61 12.61
CA ALA A 59 -0.10 4.39 12.25
C ALA A 59 0.05 4.07 10.76
N LEU A 60 0.02 5.08 9.91
CA LEU A 60 0.24 4.94 8.47
C LEU A 60 1.67 4.50 8.14
N ASP A 61 2.68 5.04 8.84
CA ASP A 61 4.08 4.61 8.69
C ASP A 61 4.24 3.12 9.06
N LEU A 62 3.63 2.71 10.18
CA LEU A 62 3.64 1.30 10.61
C LEU A 62 2.93 0.39 9.60
N TYR A 63 1.80 0.83 9.05
CA TYR A 63 1.07 0.12 8.02
C TYR A 63 1.90 -0.09 6.76
N GLU A 64 2.54 0.97 6.26
CA GLU A 64 3.39 0.91 5.06
C GLU A 64 4.60 -0.02 5.25
N ALA A 65 5.22 0.02 6.44
CA ALA A 65 6.31 -0.88 6.78
C ALA A 65 5.88 -2.35 6.80
N ARG A 66 4.68 -2.65 7.30
CA ARG A 66 4.12 -4.01 7.34
C ARG A 66 3.61 -4.50 5.99
N ALA A 67 3.15 -3.60 5.13
CA ALA A 67 2.62 -3.95 3.81
C ALA A 67 3.67 -4.65 2.92
N GLY A 68 4.95 -4.39 3.10
CA GLY A 68 6.15 -5.12 2.62
C GLY A 68 6.21 -5.55 1.15
N TYR A 69 5.09 -5.88 0.51
CA TYR A 69 5.05 -6.44 -0.86
C TYR A 69 5.68 -5.52 -1.91
N ARG A 70 5.57 -4.19 -1.74
CA ARG A 70 6.19 -3.21 -2.64
C ARG A 70 7.71 -3.28 -2.58
N GLN A 71 8.25 -3.42 -1.37
CA GLN A 71 9.69 -3.57 -1.17
C GLN A 71 10.18 -4.93 -1.68
N ALA A 72 9.43 -6.00 -1.39
CA ALA A 72 9.72 -7.33 -1.91
C ALA A 72 9.73 -7.37 -3.45
N ALA A 73 8.81 -6.67 -4.10
CA ALA A 73 8.77 -6.59 -5.56
C ALA A 73 10.04 -5.99 -6.18
N LEU A 74 10.76 -5.11 -5.47
CA LEU A 74 12.00 -4.49 -6.00
C LEU A 74 13.11 -5.51 -6.27
N THR A 75 13.06 -6.71 -5.68
CA THR A 75 14.02 -7.79 -5.94
C THR A 75 13.72 -8.57 -7.22
N ALA A 76 12.57 -8.31 -7.86
CA ALA A 76 12.18 -8.98 -9.09
C ALA A 76 13.14 -8.63 -10.24
N PRO A 77 13.63 -9.65 -10.99
CA PRO A 77 14.68 -9.46 -11.99
C PRO A 77 14.20 -8.67 -13.22
N THR A 78 12.93 -8.82 -13.62
CA THR A 78 12.39 -8.19 -14.82
C THR A 78 11.21 -7.27 -14.52
N ALA A 79 10.90 -6.36 -15.46
CA ALA A 79 9.71 -5.49 -15.38
C ALA A 79 8.41 -6.31 -15.29
N SER A 80 8.35 -7.42 -16.00
CA SER A 80 7.18 -8.31 -15.99
C SER A 80 7.01 -9.00 -14.63
N THR A 81 8.08 -9.56 -14.06
CA THR A 81 8.03 -10.17 -12.72
C THR A 81 7.84 -9.13 -11.62
N TYR A 82 8.35 -7.91 -11.79
CA TYR A 82 8.08 -6.78 -10.90
C TYR A 82 6.60 -6.40 -10.90
N ALA A 83 6.00 -6.23 -12.09
CA ALA A 83 4.57 -5.93 -12.22
C ALA A 83 3.71 -7.03 -11.59
N ARG A 84 4.04 -8.31 -11.84
CA ARG A 84 3.39 -9.46 -11.24
C ARG A 84 3.48 -9.42 -9.71
N ALA A 85 4.68 -9.25 -9.16
CA ALA A 85 4.88 -9.20 -7.71
C ALA A 85 4.09 -8.07 -7.04
N LEU A 86 3.95 -6.91 -7.68
CA LEU A 86 3.14 -5.80 -7.18
C LEU A 86 1.65 -6.13 -7.16
N LEU A 87 1.11 -6.69 -8.24
CA LEU A 87 -0.33 -6.96 -8.35
C LEU A 87 -0.74 -8.16 -7.48
N GLU A 88 0.01 -9.24 -7.50
CA GLU A 88 -0.23 -10.41 -6.65
C GLU A 88 -0.05 -10.07 -5.18
N GLY A 89 1.01 -9.33 -4.82
CA GLY A 89 1.24 -8.89 -3.44
C GLY A 89 0.13 -7.98 -2.92
N ALA A 90 -0.42 -7.11 -3.76
CA ALA A 90 -1.60 -6.32 -3.40
C ALA A 90 -2.84 -7.21 -3.19
N ALA A 91 -3.09 -8.17 -4.08
CA ALA A 91 -4.21 -9.09 -3.97
C ALA A 91 -4.10 -9.99 -2.73
N ASP A 92 -2.88 -10.43 -2.41
CA ASP A 92 -2.61 -11.26 -1.23
C ASP A 92 -2.83 -10.48 0.07
N LEU A 93 -2.24 -9.29 0.18
CA LEU A 93 -2.37 -8.47 1.39
C LEU A 93 -3.81 -8.08 1.67
N HIS A 94 -4.51 -7.58 0.63
CA HIS A 94 -5.86 -7.01 0.80
C HIS A 94 -6.97 -8.05 0.71
N GLY A 95 -6.71 -9.22 0.14
CA GLY A 95 -7.62 -10.37 0.12
C GLY A 95 -7.47 -11.32 1.32
N ASP A 96 -6.50 -11.06 2.22
CA ASP A 96 -6.31 -11.83 3.45
C ASP A 96 -7.35 -11.42 4.50
N LYS A 97 -8.25 -12.33 4.85
CA LYS A 97 -9.31 -12.11 5.85
C LYS A 97 -8.82 -11.84 7.27
N ARG A 98 -7.54 -12.06 7.55
CA ARG A 98 -6.91 -11.70 8.84
C ARG A 98 -6.66 -10.21 8.98
N ASN A 99 -6.61 -9.50 7.86
CA ASN A 99 -6.45 -8.06 7.81
C ASN A 99 -7.80 -7.34 7.72
N PRO A 100 -7.90 -6.10 8.18
CA PRO A 100 -9.01 -5.22 7.81
C PRO A 100 -9.10 -5.08 6.29
N PRO A 101 -10.31 -5.06 5.71
CA PRO A 101 -10.47 -5.01 4.25
C PRO A 101 -9.99 -3.68 3.66
N GLY A 102 -9.40 -3.74 2.46
CA GLY A 102 -8.92 -2.57 1.73
C GLY A 102 -7.54 -2.08 2.19
N CYS A 103 -7.20 -0.85 1.85
CA CYS A 103 -5.88 -0.24 2.08
C CYS A 103 -5.99 1.08 2.84
N LEU A 104 -5.33 1.18 4.00
CA LEU A 104 -5.31 2.41 4.79
C LEU A 104 -4.77 3.61 3.98
N GLY A 105 -3.72 3.42 3.20
CA GLY A 105 -3.12 4.46 2.35
C GLY A 105 -4.00 4.92 1.20
N VAL A 106 -4.98 4.11 0.77
CA VAL A 106 -5.94 4.47 -0.28
C VAL A 106 -7.23 5.03 0.33
N GLN A 107 -7.83 4.32 1.28
CA GLN A 107 -9.18 4.62 1.79
C GLN A 107 -9.17 5.53 3.01
N GLY A 108 -8.04 5.61 3.73
CA GLY A 108 -7.96 6.26 5.04
C GLY A 108 -8.49 7.70 5.07
N ALA A 109 -8.45 8.40 3.93
CA ALA A 109 -9.00 9.75 3.79
C ALA A 109 -9.29 10.09 2.32
N LEU A 110 -10.10 9.27 1.62
CA LEU A 110 -10.57 9.60 0.26
C LEU A 110 -11.53 10.79 0.26
N ALA A 111 -12.43 10.80 1.22
CA ALA A 111 -13.30 11.93 1.50
C ALA A 111 -13.00 12.43 2.92
N CYS A 112 -12.68 13.71 3.06
CA CYS A 112 -12.37 14.35 4.32
C CYS A 112 -13.14 15.65 4.47
N ALA A 113 -13.48 15.97 5.70
CA ALA A 113 -13.93 17.29 6.06
C ALA A 113 -12.80 18.33 5.85
N PRO A 114 -13.12 19.63 5.61
CA PRO A 114 -12.10 20.65 5.35
C PRO A 114 -11.01 20.75 6.43
N GLN A 115 -11.35 20.49 7.69
CA GLN A 115 -10.41 20.49 8.81
C GLN A 115 -9.39 19.35 8.76
N SER A 116 -9.60 18.32 7.95
CA SER A 116 -8.70 17.16 7.78
C SER A 116 -7.98 17.16 6.43
N ASP A 117 -7.94 18.30 5.74
CA ASP A 117 -7.31 18.44 4.41
C ASP A 117 -5.80 18.12 4.44
N SER A 118 -5.12 18.37 5.56
CA SER A 118 -3.72 17.98 5.79
C SER A 118 -3.52 16.45 5.62
N ILE A 119 -4.39 15.66 6.22
CA ILE A 119 -4.37 14.19 6.11
C ILE A 119 -4.63 13.74 4.67
N ARG A 120 -5.61 14.33 4.00
CA ARG A 120 -5.91 14.04 2.59
C ARG A 120 -4.71 14.34 1.69
N LYS A 121 -4.07 15.49 1.89
CA LYS A 121 -2.86 15.90 1.15
C LYS A 121 -1.70 14.93 1.38
N GLU A 122 -1.50 14.50 2.62
CA GLU A 122 -0.44 13.55 2.95
C GLU A 122 -0.67 12.20 2.28
N LEU A 123 -1.89 11.66 2.28
CA LEU A 123 -2.19 10.41 1.58
C LEU A 123 -2.01 10.55 0.06
N ILE A 124 -2.39 11.70 -0.53
CA ILE A 124 -2.12 11.98 -1.94
C ILE A 124 -0.62 11.99 -2.21
N ARG A 125 0.16 12.66 -1.37
CA ARG A 125 1.63 12.73 -1.48
C ARG A 125 2.24 11.32 -1.45
N ARG A 126 1.84 10.47 -0.50
CA ARG A 126 2.33 9.08 -0.40
C ARG A 126 1.97 8.23 -1.61
N ARG A 127 0.75 8.36 -2.14
CA ARG A 127 0.36 7.68 -3.38
C ARG A 127 1.21 8.12 -4.58
N LYS A 128 1.51 9.42 -4.69
CA LYS A 128 2.41 9.95 -5.74
C LYS A 128 3.84 9.40 -5.61
N ILE A 129 4.37 9.31 -4.39
CA ILE A 129 5.67 8.68 -4.14
C ILE A 129 5.66 7.21 -4.55
N GLY A 130 4.62 6.47 -4.19
CA GLY A 130 4.48 5.07 -4.59
C GLY A 130 4.46 4.88 -6.12
N GLU A 131 3.77 5.76 -6.85
CA GLU A 131 3.76 5.76 -8.32
C GLU A 131 5.11 6.17 -8.90
N SER A 132 5.79 7.18 -8.32
CA SER A 132 7.14 7.58 -8.74
C SER A 132 8.15 6.44 -8.58
N ASN A 133 8.10 5.69 -7.49
CA ASN A 133 8.97 4.53 -7.28
C ASN A 133 8.75 3.43 -8.36
N ILE A 134 7.50 3.21 -8.77
CA ILE A 134 7.18 2.30 -9.87
C ILE A 134 7.78 2.85 -11.18
N LEU A 135 7.57 4.13 -11.46
CA LEU A 135 8.11 4.79 -12.65
C LEU A 135 9.63 4.66 -12.75
N ASP A 136 10.34 4.92 -11.65
CA ASP A 136 11.81 4.86 -11.64
C ASP A 136 12.32 3.43 -11.89
N ARG A 137 11.65 2.41 -11.33
CA ARG A 137 11.96 0.99 -11.63
C ARG A 137 11.72 0.65 -13.10
N LEU A 138 10.62 1.16 -13.69
CA LEU A 138 10.30 0.89 -15.11
C LEU A 138 11.18 1.67 -16.08
N LYS A 139 11.60 2.90 -15.76
CA LYS A 139 12.61 3.64 -16.52
C LYS A 139 13.93 2.87 -16.58
N ARG A 140 14.38 2.33 -15.43
CA ARG A 140 15.57 1.50 -15.37
C ARG A 140 15.40 0.25 -16.25
N ALA A 141 14.29 -0.47 -16.16
CA ALA A 141 13.99 -1.62 -16.98
C ALA A 141 14.04 -1.31 -18.50
N LYS A 142 13.51 -0.15 -18.90
CA LYS A 142 13.57 0.30 -20.29
C LYS A 142 15.02 0.55 -20.75
N THR A 143 15.83 1.19 -19.92
CA THR A 143 17.25 1.44 -20.21
C THR A 143 18.04 0.13 -20.31
N GLU A 144 17.69 -0.88 -19.50
CA GLU A 144 18.29 -2.21 -19.50
C GLU A 144 17.79 -3.13 -20.65
N GLY A 145 16.85 -2.65 -21.48
CA GLY A 145 16.26 -3.43 -22.59
C GLY A 145 15.22 -4.46 -22.15
N ASP A 146 14.76 -4.41 -20.91
CA ASP A 146 13.76 -5.31 -20.33
C ASP A 146 12.30 -4.86 -20.59
N LEU A 147 12.14 -3.75 -21.32
CA LEU A 147 10.88 -3.29 -21.89
C LEU A 147 11.07 -2.99 -23.37
N PRO A 148 10.00 -3.06 -24.21
CA PRO A 148 10.05 -2.64 -25.60
C PRO A 148 10.55 -1.20 -25.75
N PRO A 149 11.25 -0.86 -26.85
CA PRO A 149 11.74 0.51 -27.09
C PRO A 149 10.64 1.58 -27.12
N ASP A 150 9.45 1.21 -27.58
CA ASP A 150 8.26 2.06 -27.67
C ASP A 150 7.43 2.07 -26.37
N ALA A 151 7.77 1.25 -25.37
CA ALA A 151 7.05 1.26 -24.11
C ALA A 151 7.11 2.63 -23.41
N ASP A 152 5.98 3.05 -22.83
CA ASP A 152 5.87 4.25 -22.00
C ASP A 152 5.94 3.88 -20.50
N PRO A 153 7.09 4.08 -19.82
CA PRO A 153 7.21 3.78 -18.40
C PRO A 153 6.24 4.60 -17.52
N ALA A 154 5.87 5.82 -17.93
CA ALA A 154 4.97 6.66 -17.14
C ALA A 154 3.53 6.13 -17.25
N GLY A 155 3.08 5.79 -18.46
CA GLY A 155 1.79 5.13 -18.67
C GLY A 155 1.69 3.80 -17.93
N LEU A 156 2.73 2.97 -17.98
CA LEU A 156 2.78 1.69 -17.27
C LEU A 156 2.75 1.86 -15.73
N ALA A 157 3.48 2.85 -15.19
CA ALA A 157 3.45 3.13 -13.76
C ALA A 157 2.05 3.59 -13.31
N ARG A 158 1.41 4.44 -14.09
CA ARG A 158 0.02 4.87 -13.86
C ARG A 158 -0.94 3.69 -13.94
N TYR A 159 -0.81 2.84 -14.95
CA TYR A 159 -1.61 1.64 -15.12
C TYR A 159 -1.51 0.70 -13.90
N LEU A 160 -0.30 0.34 -13.47
CA LEU A 160 -0.10 -0.48 -12.29
C LEU A 160 -0.72 0.14 -11.04
N SER A 161 -0.55 1.46 -10.85
CA SER A 161 -1.14 2.17 -9.71
C SER A 161 -2.66 2.10 -9.72
N ILE A 162 -3.31 2.29 -10.87
CA ILE A 162 -4.77 2.20 -11.05
C ILE A 162 -5.23 0.77 -10.70
N VAL A 163 -4.57 -0.27 -11.22
CA VAL A 163 -4.94 -1.66 -10.96
C VAL A 163 -4.77 -1.99 -9.46
N ILE A 164 -3.65 -1.61 -8.84
CA ILE A 164 -3.42 -1.81 -7.41
C ILE A 164 -4.52 -1.14 -6.59
N TYR A 165 -4.87 0.13 -6.89
CA TYR A 165 -5.92 0.84 -6.15
C TYR A 165 -7.30 0.21 -6.39
N GLY A 166 -7.58 -0.25 -7.62
CA GLY A 166 -8.78 -1.02 -7.93
C GLY A 166 -8.89 -2.30 -7.09
N ILE A 167 -7.80 -3.07 -7.00
CA ILE A 167 -7.71 -4.27 -6.15
C ILE A 167 -8.05 -3.92 -4.69
N THR A 168 -7.49 -2.83 -4.15
CA THR A 168 -7.72 -2.48 -2.73
C THR A 168 -9.18 -2.05 -2.47
N ILE A 169 -9.80 -1.36 -3.41
CA ILE A 169 -11.21 -0.95 -3.30
C ILE A 169 -12.15 -2.15 -3.43
N GLN A 170 -11.88 -3.06 -4.36
CA GLN A 170 -12.65 -4.29 -4.51
C GLN A 170 -12.53 -5.19 -3.27
N ALA A 171 -11.34 -5.29 -2.68
CA ALA A 171 -11.13 -5.99 -1.41
C ALA A 171 -11.98 -5.40 -0.28
N ALA A 172 -12.05 -4.06 -0.19
CA ALA A 172 -12.94 -3.37 0.76
C ALA A 172 -14.43 -3.66 0.52
N GLY A 173 -14.81 -3.89 -0.74
CA GLY A 173 -16.15 -4.31 -1.14
C GLY A 173 -16.44 -5.80 -0.91
N GLY A 174 -15.48 -6.57 -0.37
CA GLY A 174 -15.64 -7.98 -0.05
C GLY A 174 -15.19 -8.96 -1.14
N ALA A 175 -14.49 -8.49 -2.19
CA ALA A 175 -13.92 -9.37 -3.19
C ALA A 175 -12.93 -10.35 -2.54
N THR A 176 -13.02 -11.60 -2.94
CA THR A 176 -12.15 -12.67 -2.44
C THR A 176 -10.74 -12.57 -3.03
N ARG A 177 -9.74 -13.10 -2.30
CA ARG A 177 -8.36 -13.22 -2.81
C ARG A 177 -8.31 -13.84 -4.21
N LYS A 178 -9.14 -14.86 -4.48
CA LYS A 178 -9.20 -15.52 -5.79
C LYS A 178 -9.67 -14.58 -6.90
N GLU A 179 -10.69 -13.78 -6.64
CA GLU A 179 -11.20 -12.79 -7.60
C GLU A 179 -10.17 -11.68 -7.86
N LEU A 180 -9.50 -11.19 -6.80
CA LEU A 180 -8.46 -10.17 -6.92
C LEU A 180 -7.26 -10.68 -7.73
N LEU A 181 -6.80 -11.92 -7.50
CA LEU A 181 -5.74 -12.56 -8.29
C LEU A 181 -6.14 -12.77 -9.74
N SER A 182 -7.40 -13.13 -10.01
CA SER A 182 -7.91 -13.25 -11.38
C SER A 182 -7.86 -11.91 -12.13
N ALA A 183 -8.22 -10.81 -11.47
CA ALA A 183 -8.12 -9.48 -12.04
C ALA A 183 -6.66 -9.06 -12.28
N ALA A 184 -5.75 -9.36 -11.34
CA ALA A 184 -4.32 -9.14 -11.49
C ALA A 184 -3.75 -9.89 -12.70
N GLU A 185 -4.11 -11.16 -12.89
CA GLU A 185 -3.67 -11.96 -14.03
C GLU A 185 -4.18 -11.42 -15.36
N LEU A 186 -5.44 -10.96 -15.42
CA LEU A 186 -5.98 -10.30 -16.62
C LEU A 186 -5.21 -9.03 -16.95
N ALA A 187 -4.88 -8.22 -15.95
CA ALA A 187 -4.08 -7.00 -16.13
C ALA A 187 -2.67 -7.32 -16.67
N LEU A 188 -2.07 -8.42 -16.22
CA LEU A 188 -0.74 -8.86 -16.66
C LEU A 188 -0.72 -9.41 -18.09
N ARG A 189 -1.84 -9.87 -18.64
CA ARG A 189 -1.91 -10.32 -20.05
C ARG A 189 -1.64 -9.19 -21.05
N SER A 190 -1.97 -7.95 -20.68
CA SER A 190 -1.69 -6.76 -21.50
C SER A 190 -0.31 -6.15 -21.24
N TRP A 191 0.50 -6.75 -20.36
CA TRP A 191 1.82 -6.23 -20.04
C TRP A 191 2.76 -6.35 -21.23
N PRO A 192 3.49 -5.28 -21.62
CA PRO A 192 4.42 -5.34 -22.74
C PRO A 192 5.55 -6.33 -22.45
N GLN A 193 5.83 -7.17 -23.43
CA GLN A 193 6.91 -8.15 -23.36
C GLN A 193 8.20 -7.55 -23.93
N ALA A 194 9.34 -7.79 -23.28
CA ALA A 194 10.63 -7.47 -23.84
C ALA A 194 10.80 -8.16 -25.21
N PRO A 195 11.50 -7.54 -26.17
CA PRO A 195 11.86 -8.20 -27.41
C PRO A 195 12.58 -9.51 -27.11
N LYS A 196 12.19 -10.60 -27.77
CA LYS A 196 12.96 -11.84 -27.68
C LYS A 196 14.35 -11.54 -28.21
N ALA A 197 15.40 -11.86 -27.46
CA ALA A 197 16.76 -11.80 -27.94
C ALA A 197 16.82 -12.63 -29.22
N GLU A 198 17.02 -11.99 -30.37
CA GLU A 198 17.29 -12.71 -31.60
C GLU A 198 18.51 -13.58 -31.35
N GLY A 199 18.32 -14.89 -31.48
CA GLY A 199 19.42 -15.85 -31.35
C GLY A 199 20.54 -15.43 -32.29
N ARG A 200 21.73 -15.16 -31.74
CA ARG A 200 22.93 -15.01 -32.56
C ARG A 200 23.02 -16.27 -33.41
N GLN A 201 22.64 -16.14 -34.68
CA GLN A 201 23.01 -17.14 -35.67
C GLN A 201 24.54 -17.14 -35.71
N ASN A 202 25.13 -18.18 -35.11
CA ASN A 202 26.54 -18.51 -35.33
C ASN A 202 26.66 -18.80 -36.85
N GLY A 203 27.07 -17.77 -37.60
CA GLY A 203 27.56 -17.95 -38.92
C GLY A 203 28.89 -18.72 -38.83
N SER A 204 28.79 -20.02 -39.00
CA SER A 204 29.95 -20.84 -39.36
C SER A 204 30.26 -20.56 -40.82
N VAL A 205 31.39 -19.96 -41.06
CA VAL A 205 32.12 -20.03 -42.35
C VAL A 205 33.43 -20.72 -42.06
#